data_c4fb8f5aee623cae73e0969ed2754205
#
_entry.id   c4fb8f5aee623cae73e0969ed2754205
#
_cell.length_a   1.000
_cell.length_b   1.000
_cell.length_c   1.000
_cell.angle_alpha   90.00
_cell.angle_beta   90.00
_cell.angle_gamma   90.00
#
_symmetry.space_group_name_H-M   'P 1'
#
loop_
_entity.id
_entity.type
_entity.pdbx_description
1 polymer ?
#
loop_
_entity_poly.entity_id
_entity_poly.type
_entity_poly.pdbx_seq_one_letter_code
_entity_poly.pdbx_strand_id
1 'polypeptide(L)'
;MSTQEERQHIIDVFHRRYATKKFDPNKKISDADWQTIIEAGRLSPSSFGYEPWKFLLIENTEIKEDLKKICWGAVNSLNGASHFVIILARKNVTINSPHVKHMVEDVMGVDFDVHSPRSEKFKSFQENDFDLNNDRALFDWASKQTYIPLTNMMTVAAELGIDSCPIEGFNRAKVDKYLADKGIIDPNKFGVSVMLA
;
A
#
# COMPACT_ATOMS: atom_id res chain seq x y z
N MET A 1 28.70 4.27 -14.12
CA MET A 1 27.71 5.25 -14.64
C MET A 1 26.80 4.52 -15.61
N SER A 2 25.48 4.84 -15.63
CA SER A 2 24.54 4.18 -16.54
C SER A 2 24.81 4.55 -18.01
N THR A 3 24.55 3.62 -18.91
CA THR A 3 24.64 3.81 -20.37
C THR A 3 23.44 4.65 -20.89
N GLN A 4 23.48 5.07 -22.13
CA GLN A 4 22.34 5.74 -22.76
C GLN A 4 21.16 4.78 -22.92
N GLU A 5 21.43 3.53 -23.27
CA GLU A 5 20.41 2.48 -23.43
C GLU A 5 19.67 2.18 -22.13
N GLU A 6 20.40 2.05 -21.00
CA GLU A 6 19.79 1.85 -19.69
C GLU A 6 18.87 3.02 -19.27
N ARG A 7 19.29 4.25 -19.54
CA ARG A 7 18.44 5.41 -19.26
C ARG A 7 17.20 5.46 -20.16
N GLN A 8 17.36 5.13 -21.46
CA GLN A 8 16.23 5.09 -22.39
C GLN A 8 15.25 4.00 -21.99
N HIS A 9 15.73 2.79 -21.66
CA HIS A 9 14.89 1.69 -21.18
C HIS A 9 14.00 2.13 -19.99
N ILE A 10 14.57 2.81 -18.99
CA ILE A 10 13.80 3.31 -17.85
C ILE A 10 12.66 4.24 -18.33
N ILE A 11 12.96 5.16 -19.23
CA ILE A 11 11.94 6.09 -19.76
C ILE A 11 10.86 5.35 -20.55
N ASP A 12 11.24 4.34 -21.31
CA ASP A 12 10.30 3.53 -22.12
C ASP A 12 9.33 2.74 -21.21
N VAL A 13 9.78 2.24 -20.06
CA VAL A 13 8.93 1.61 -19.04
C VAL A 13 7.86 2.61 -18.53
N PHE A 14 8.25 3.85 -18.27
CA PHE A 14 7.30 4.88 -17.84
C PHE A 14 6.34 5.32 -18.95
N HIS A 15 6.77 5.37 -20.21
CA HIS A 15 5.90 5.63 -21.36
C HIS A 15 4.89 4.52 -21.58
N ARG A 16 5.30 3.27 -21.37
CA ARG A 16 4.42 2.11 -21.50
C ARG A 16 3.37 2.04 -20.41
N ARG A 17 3.74 2.37 -19.16
CA ARG A 17 2.86 2.29 -18.01
C ARG A 17 1.73 3.32 -18.10
N TYR A 18 0.49 2.86 -18.05
CA TYR A 18 -0.69 3.72 -17.89
C TYR A 18 -1.71 3.03 -16.95
N ALA A 19 -2.74 3.75 -16.53
CA ALA A 19 -3.78 3.19 -15.68
C ALA A 19 -4.77 2.38 -16.53
N THR A 20 -4.50 1.09 -16.67
CA THR A 20 -5.29 0.15 -17.46
C THR A 20 -6.72 0.03 -16.93
N LYS A 21 -7.71 0.30 -17.78
CA LYS A 21 -9.12 0.36 -17.37
C LYS A 21 -9.87 -0.96 -17.54
N LYS A 22 -9.36 -1.87 -18.38
CA LYS A 22 -9.99 -3.15 -18.67
C LYS A 22 -8.91 -4.22 -18.80
N PHE A 23 -9.02 -5.24 -17.97
CA PHE A 23 -8.11 -6.39 -17.96
C PHE A 23 -8.77 -7.59 -18.68
N ASP A 24 -7.95 -8.45 -19.26
CA ASP A 24 -8.39 -9.72 -19.84
C ASP A 24 -8.51 -10.78 -18.74
N PRO A 25 -9.70 -11.26 -18.40
CA PRO A 25 -9.90 -12.22 -17.31
C PRO A 25 -9.24 -13.58 -17.55
N ASN A 26 -8.89 -13.89 -18.82
CA ASN A 26 -8.23 -15.13 -19.19
C ASN A 26 -6.71 -15.07 -19.04
N LYS A 27 -6.14 -13.88 -18.91
CA LYS A 27 -4.71 -13.68 -18.67
C LYS A 27 -4.41 -13.63 -17.18
N LYS A 28 -3.45 -14.44 -16.77
CA LYS A 28 -2.94 -14.44 -15.39
C LYS A 28 -1.44 -14.19 -15.42
N ILE A 29 -0.97 -13.42 -14.45
CA ILE A 29 0.46 -13.28 -14.21
C ILE A 29 0.99 -14.54 -13.51
N SER A 30 2.24 -14.88 -13.75
CA SER A 30 2.88 -16.02 -13.08
C SER A 30 3.07 -15.76 -11.60
N ASP A 31 3.16 -16.82 -10.78
CA ASP A 31 3.47 -16.69 -9.36
C ASP A 31 4.84 -16.03 -9.14
N ALA A 32 5.82 -16.30 -10.02
CA ALA A 32 7.14 -15.70 -9.94
C ALA A 32 7.10 -14.17 -10.18
N ASP A 33 6.35 -13.71 -11.18
CA ASP A 33 6.16 -12.29 -11.45
C ASP A 33 5.39 -11.61 -10.30
N TRP A 34 4.36 -12.27 -9.79
CA TRP A 34 3.62 -11.77 -8.64
C TRP A 34 4.50 -11.63 -7.40
N GLN A 35 5.33 -12.64 -7.10
CA GLN A 35 6.28 -12.56 -5.98
C GLN A 35 7.27 -11.41 -6.15
N THR A 36 7.74 -11.16 -7.38
CA THR A 36 8.65 -10.04 -7.67
C THR A 36 7.96 -8.70 -7.42
N ILE A 37 6.71 -8.55 -7.86
CA ILE A 37 5.93 -7.33 -7.67
C ILE A 37 5.67 -7.06 -6.19
N ILE A 38 5.22 -8.07 -5.43
CA ILE A 38 4.90 -7.88 -4.00
C ILE A 38 6.16 -7.64 -3.17
N GLU A 39 7.29 -8.25 -3.54
CA GLU A 39 8.57 -8.03 -2.89
C GLU A 39 9.06 -6.59 -3.08
N ALA A 40 8.87 -6.00 -4.28
CA ALA A 40 9.17 -4.58 -4.48
C ALA A 40 8.31 -3.67 -3.58
N GLY A 41 7.06 -4.06 -3.34
CA GLY A 41 6.20 -3.41 -2.35
C GLY A 41 6.75 -3.55 -0.93
N ARG A 42 7.15 -4.76 -0.54
CA ARG A 42 7.69 -5.06 0.79
C ARG A 42 8.99 -4.31 1.08
N LEU A 43 9.89 -4.24 0.10
CA LEU A 43 11.19 -3.55 0.22
C LEU A 43 11.11 -2.04 0.11
N SER A 44 9.92 -1.47 -0.02
CA SER A 44 9.73 -0.03 -0.15
C SER A 44 10.13 0.72 1.12
N PRO A 45 10.80 1.88 0.99
CA PRO A 45 11.11 2.70 2.15
C PRO A 45 9.85 3.38 2.71
N SER A 46 9.93 3.76 3.98
CA SER A 46 8.93 4.61 4.63
C SER A 46 9.56 5.61 5.58
N SER A 47 8.82 6.65 5.95
CA SER A 47 9.27 7.59 6.96
C SER A 47 9.59 6.87 8.26
N PHE A 48 10.79 7.11 8.81
CA PHE A 48 11.35 6.41 9.98
C PHE A 48 11.50 4.89 9.83
N GLY A 49 11.19 4.29 8.67
CA GLY A 49 11.23 2.85 8.45
C GLY A 49 10.13 2.09 9.19
N TYR A 50 9.02 2.74 9.52
CA TYR A 50 7.95 2.10 10.29
C TYR A 50 6.92 1.36 9.46
N GLU A 51 6.99 1.41 8.12
CA GLU A 51 6.17 0.61 7.21
C GLU A 51 4.69 0.52 7.64
N PRO A 52 3.97 1.66 7.71
CA PRO A 52 2.64 1.69 8.30
C PRO A 52 1.56 1.18 7.34
N TRP A 53 1.80 0.05 6.70
CA TRP A 53 0.91 -0.55 5.70
C TRP A 53 0.70 -2.04 5.90
N LYS A 54 -0.29 -2.56 5.19
CA LYS A 54 -0.52 -3.98 4.97
C LYS A 54 -1.13 -4.19 3.58
N PHE A 55 -0.65 -5.20 2.87
CA PHE A 55 -1.22 -5.62 1.58
C PHE A 55 -2.27 -6.70 1.82
N LEU A 56 -3.46 -6.50 1.26
CA LEU A 56 -4.58 -7.43 1.33
C LEU A 56 -4.91 -7.87 -0.10
N LEU A 57 -4.54 -9.09 -0.46
CA LEU A 57 -4.90 -9.69 -1.75
C LEU A 57 -6.36 -10.19 -1.69
N ILE A 58 -7.17 -9.73 -2.61
CA ILE A 58 -8.59 -10.11 -2.73
C ILE A 58 -8.74 -11.18 -3.81
N GLU A 59 -8.93 -12.43 -3.39
CA GLU A 59 -9.12 -13.58 -4.29
C GLU A 59 -10.57 -14.07 -4.30
N ASN A 60 -11.25 -13.99 -3.17
CA ASN A 60 -12.62 -14.49 -3.00
C ASN A 60 -13.60 -13.76 -3.91
N THR A 61 -14.33 -14.53 -4.74
CA THR A 61 -15.27 -14.01 -5.74
C THR A 61 -16.44 -13.26 -5.11
N GLU A 62 -17.00 -13.74 -3.99
CA GLU A 62 -18.10 -13.07 -3.29
C GLU A 62 -17.66 -11.68 -2.81
N ILE A 63 -16.46 -11.59 -2.22
CA ILE A 63 -15.90 -10.31 -1.77
C ILE A 63 -15.71 -9.36 -2.95
N LYS A 64 -15.21 -9.87 -4.09
CA LYS A 64 -15.05 -9.04 -5.32
C LYS A 64 -16.42 -8.51 -5.79
N GLU A 65 -17.47 -9.33 -5.80
CA GLU A 65 -18.82 -8.90 -6.21
C GLU A 65 -19.40 -7.83 -5.26
N ASP A 66 -19.19 -7.97 -3.96
CA ASP A 66 -19.64 -6.97 -2.99
C ASP A 66 -18.87 -5.66 -3.11
N LEU A 67 -17.56 -5.73 -3.30
CA LEU A 67 -16.72 -4.55 -3.47
C LEU A 67 -17.10 -3.73 -4.72
N LYS A 68 -17.55 -4.34 -5.81
CA LYS A 68 -18.03 -3.62 -7.01
C LYS A 68 -19.15 -2.63 -6.71
N LYS A 69 -19.99 -2.92 -5.72
CA LYS A 69 -21.12 -2.07 -5.32
C LYS A 69 -20.70 -0.78 -4.63
N ILE A 70 -19.48 -0.74 -4.09
CA ILE A 70 -18.94 0.36 -3.28
C ILE A 70 -17.61 0.92 -3.78
N CYS A 71 -17.02 0.29 -4.82
CA CYS A 71 -15.77 0.67 -5.47
C CYS A 71 -16.03 0.99 -6.95
N TRP A 72 -16.62 2.14 -7.24
CA TRP A 72 -17.04 2.54 -8.59
C TRP A 72 -15.89 2.62 -9.60
N GLY A 73 -14.66 2.94 -9.15
CA GLY A 73 -13.47 2.97 -9.99
C GLY A 73 -12.80 1.60 -10.20
N ALA A 74 -13.23 0.56 -9.46
CA ALA A 74 -12.63 -0.77 -9.48
C ALA A 74 -13.47 -1.83 -10.22
N VAL A 75 -14.67 -1.50 -10.68
CA VAL A 75 -15.63 -2.50 -11.23
C VAL A 75 -15.01 -3.37 -12.31
N ASN A 76 -14.35 -2.76 -13.28
CA ASN A 76 -13.72 -3.50 -14.38
C ASN A 76 -12.49 -4.29 -13.92
N SER A 77 -11.71 -3.73 -13.02
CA SER A 77 -10.51 -4.39 -12.45
C SER A 77 -10.87 -5.60 -11.60
N LEU A 78 -11.90 -5.50 -10.77
CA LEU A 78 -12.43 -6.61 -9.96
C LEU A 78 -12.96 -7.78 -10.83
N ASN A 79 -13.41 -7.48 -12.06
CA ASN A 79 -13.88 -8.48 -13.01
C ASN A 79 -12.77 -9.17 -13.79
N GLY A 80 -11.65 -8.52 -14.06
CA GLY A 80 -10.69 -8.97 -15.06
C GLY A 80 -9.24 -9.07 -14.60
N ALA A 81 -8.82 -8.28 -13.60
CA ALA A 81 -7.43 -8.31 -13.18
C ALA A 81 -7.00 -9.68 -12.62
N SER A 82 -5.76 -10.05 -12.89
CA SER A 82 -5.16 -11.28 -12.36
C SER A 82 -5.11 -11.24 -10.83
N HIS A 83 -4.65 -10.14 -10.29
CA HIS A 83 -4.57 -9.86 -8.85
C HIS A 83 -5.27 -8.54 -8.54
N PHE A 84 -5.85 -8.43 -7.35
CA PHE A 84 -6.45 -7.20 -6.86
C PHE A 84 -6.04 -7.00 -5.40
N VAL A 85 -5.32 -5.92 -5.16
CA VAL A 85 -4.74 -5.61 -3.84
C VAL A 85 -5.41 -4.39 -3.25
N ILE A 86 -5.82 -4.48 -1.99
CA ILE A 86 -6.15 -3.33 -1.16
C ILE A 86 -4.94 -3.03 -0.28
N ILE A 87 -4.39 -1.83 -0.39
CA ILE A 87 -3.31 -1.37 0.47
C ILE A 87 -3.93 -0.63 1.65
N LEU A 88 -3.75 -1.20 2.82
CA LEU A 88 -4.23 -0.67 4.08
C LEU A 88 -3.18 0.23 4.71
N ALA A 89 -3.60 1.36 5.28
CA ALA A 89 -2.77 2.18 6.15
C ALA A 89 -3.09 1.89 7.61
N ARG A 90 -2.05 1.91 8.46
CA ARG A 90 -2.22 1.77 9.91
C ARG A 90 -2.79 3.04 10.51
N LYS A 91 -3.66 2.85 11.49
CA LYS A 91 -4.17 3.91 12.35
C LYS A 91 -3.28 4.07 13.58
N ASN A 92 -3.24 5.27 14.12
CA ASN A 92 -2.61 5.57 15.42
C ASN A 92 -1.13 5.15 15.50
N VAL A 93 -0.36 5.39 14.42
CA VAL A 93 1.09 5.14 14.41
C VAL A 93 1.79 6.26 15.15
N THR A 94 1.92 6.09 16.47
CA THR A 94 2.63 6.99 17.37
C THR A 94 3.77 6.27 18.05
N ILE A 95 4.64 7.03 18.74
CA ILE A 95 5.78 6.43 19.45
C ILE A 95 5.34 5.37 20.49
N ASN A 96 4.17 5.51 21.06
CA ASN A 96 3.63 4.56 22.05
C ASN A 96 2.87 3.39 21.42
N SER A 97 2.77 3.32 20.08
CA SER A 97 2.01 2.27 19.44
C SER A 97 2.75 0.93 19.46
N PRO A 98 2.04 -0.20 19.66
CA PRO A 98 2.65 -1.54 19.60
C PRO A 98 3.35 -1.80 18.28
N HIS A 99 2.89 -1.17 17.19
CA HIS A 99 3.50 -1.32 15.87
C HIS A 99 4.90 -0.70 15.81
N VAL A 100 5.07 0.53 16.33
CA VAL A 100 6.39 1.18 16.34
C VAL A 100 7.37 0.39 17.20
N LYS A 101 6.91 -0.11 18.37
CA LYS A 101 7.72 -1.00 19.19
C LYS A 101 8.16 -2.25 18.43
N HIS A 102 7.23 -2.97 17.81
CA HIS A 102 7.50 -4.15 16.98
C HIS A 102 8.53 -3.84 15.87
N MET A 103 8.34 -2.73 15.15
CA MET A 103 9.29 -2.36 14.09
C MET A 103 10.71 -2.11 14.61
N VAL A 104 10.83 -1.51 15.78
CA VAL A 104 12.15 -1.23 16.39
C VAL A 104 12.79 -2.50 16.92
N GLU A 105 12.06 -3.30 17.71
CA GLU A 105 12.61 -4.49 18.37
C GLU A 105 12.77 -5.67 17.41
N ASP A 106 11.71 -6.04 16.71
CA ASP A 106 11.67 -7.31 15.96
C ASP A 106 12.17 -7.17 14.52
N VAL A 107 12.02 -5.98 13.92
CA VAL A 107 12.44 -5.76 12.53
C VAL A 107 13.81 -5.11 12.43
N MET A 108 14.07 -4.07 13.22
CA MET A 108 15.35 -3.35 13.22
C MET A 108 16.38 -3.96 14.15
N GLY A 109 15.97 -4.84 15.09
CA GLY A 109 16.85 -5.52 16.04
C GLY A 109 17.49 -4.57 17.06
N VAL A 110 16.78 -3.52 17.46
CA VAL A 110 17.26 -2.50 18.41
C VAL A 110 16.30 -2.46 19.61
N ASP A 111 16.82 -2.34 20.81
CA ASP A 111 15.99 -2.18 22.02
C ASP A 111 15.11 -0.94 21.91
N PHE A 112 13.81 -1.13 22.19
CA PHE A 112 12.85 -0.04 22.16
C PHE A 112 12.90 0.76 23.46
N ASP A 113 13.18 2.06 23.35
CA ASP A 113 13.09 3.03 24.42
C ASP A 113 12.35 4.28 23.93
N VAL A 114 11.25 4.64 24.62
CA VAL A 114 10.44 5.82 24.30
C VAL A 114 11.19 7.14 24.51
N HIS A 115 12.28 7.11 25.30
CA HIS A 115 13.14 8.26 25.60
C HIS A 115 14.43 8.26 24.75
N SER A 116 14.59 7.31 23.86
CA SER A 116 15.76 7.32 22.94
C SER A 116 15.72 8.54 22.04
N PRO A 117 16.87 9.04 21.56
CA PRO A 117 16.92 10.16 20.62
C PRO A 117 16.08 9.95 19.35
N ARG A 118 15.97 8.70 18.88
CA ARG A 118 15.11 8.33 17.75
C ARG A 118 13.64 8.50 18.09
N SER A 119 13.21 8.03 19.25
CA SER A 119 11.83 8.09 19.72
C SER A 119 11.38 9.54 19.94
N GLU A 120 12.23 10.32 20.60
CA GLU A 120 11.97 11.76 20.85
C GLU A 120 11.91 12.53 19.53
N LYS A 121 12.79 12.21 18.57
CA LYS A 121 12.76 12.83 17.24
C LYS A 121 11.48 12.48 16.47
N PHE A 122 11.01 11.23 16.54
CA PHE A 122 9.75 10.84 15.89
C PHE A 122 8.55 11.54 16.54
N LYS A 123 8.52 11.63 17.85
CA LYS A 123 7.49 12.38 18.57
C LYS A 123 7.49 13.85 18.17
N SER A 124 8.65 14.51 18.19
CA SER A 124 8.78 15.91 17.79
C SER A 124 8.37 16.14 16.34
N PHE A 125 8.76 15.24 15.42
CA PHE A 125 8.32 15.26 14.04
C PHE A 125 6.80 15.24 13.92
N GLN A 126 6.12 14.37 14.67
CA GLN A 126 4.66 14.27 14.63
C GLN A 126 3.98 15.52 15.18
N GLU A 127 4.44 16.00 16.34
CA GLU A 127 3.77 17.07 17.08
C GLU A 127 4.11 18.47 16.54
N ASN A 128 5.38 18.71 16.16
CA ASN A 128 5.90 20.03 15.86
C ASN A 128 6.14 20.28 14.36
N ASP A 129 6.58 19.26 13.60
CA ASP A 129 6.97 19.46 12.20
C ASP A 129 5.79 19.18 11.25
N PHE A 130 4.92 18.22 11.58
CA PHE A 130 3.83 17.76 10.71
C PHE A 130 2.42 17.93 11.28
N ASP A 131 2.29 18.39 12.52
CA ASP A 131 1.00 18.65 13.18
C ASP A 131 0.05 17.44 13.16
N LEU A 132 0.58 16.24 13.44
CA LEU A 132 -0.17 14.98 13.44
C LEU A 132 -0.89 14.78 14.78
N ASN A 133 -1.69 15.75 15.20
CA ASN A 133 -2.25 15.83 16.55
C ASN A 133 -3.66 15.20 16.69
N ASN A 134 -4.14 14.51 15.66
CA ASN A 134 -5.43 13.83 15.68
C ASN A 134 -5.42 12.59 14.80
N ASP A 135 -6.40 11.69 14.98
CA ASP A 135 -6.51 10.43 14.28
C ASP A 135 -6.54 10.59 12.75
N ARG A 136 -7.17 11.65 12.25
CA ARG A 136 -7.26 11.90 10.82
C ARG A 136 -5.89 12.28 10.24
N ALA A 137 -5.15 13.17 10.89
CA ALA A 137 -3.82 13.57 10.46
C ALA A 137 -2.84 12.40 10.51
N LEU A 138 -2.87 11.58 11.57
CA LEU A 138 -2.07 10.36 11.70
C LEU A 138 -2.37 9.35 10.58
N PHE A 139 -3.66 9.13 10.28
CA PHE A 139 -4.06 8.24 9.21
C PHE A 139 -3.65 8.76 7.83
N ASP A 140 -3.83 10.06 7.56
CA ASP A 140 -3.46 10.67 6.29
C ASP A 140 -1.92 10.63 6.09
N TRP A 141 -1.13 10.81 7.14
CA TRP A 141 0.31 10.61 7.09
C TRP A 141 0.68 9.15 6.78
N ALA A 142 0.08 8.17 7.46
CA ALA A 142 0.30 6.77 7.19
C ALA A 142 -0.13 6.39 5.76
N SER A 143 -1.25 6.94 5.29
CA SER A 143 -1.74 6.73 3.92
C SER A 143 -0.76 7.26 2.86
N LYS A 144 -0.09 8.40 3.08
CA LYS A 144 0.97 8.88 2.18
C LYS A 144 2.09 7.85 2.02
N GLN A 145 2.46 7.14 3.10
CA GLN A 145 3.50 6.11 3.02
C GLN A 145 3.12 4.94 2.11
N THR A 146 1.82 4.61 1.99
CA THR A 146 1.35 3.50 1.16
C THR A 146 1.52 3.75 -0.35
N TYR A 147 1.64 5.01 -0.78
CA TYR A 147 1.86 5.35 -2.19
C TYR A 147 3.28 5.06 -2.66
N ILE A 148 4.23 4.89 -1.74
CA ILE A 148 5.60 4.47 -2.07
C ILE A 148 5.59 3.02 -2.56
N PRO A 149 5.14 2.02 -1.77
CA PRO A 149 5.04 0.64 -2.24
C PRO A 149 4.09 0.48 -3.43
N LEU A 150 2.97 1.21 -3.49
CA LEU A 150 2.09 1.23 -4.66
C LEU A 150 2.87 1.55 -5.94
N THR A 151 3.64 2.64 -5.93
CA THR A 151 4.42 3.07 -7.10
C THR A 151 5.51 2.09 -7.46
N ASN A 152 6.22 1.53 -6.48
CA ASN A 152 7.25 0.53 -6.72
C ASN A 152 6.68 -0.74 -7.34
N MET A 153 5.55 -1.25 -6.82
CA MET A 153 4.84 -2.39 -7.40
C MET A 153 4.42 -2.13 -8.85
N MET A 154 3.86 -0.95 -9.15
CA MET A 154 3.46 -0.56 -10.49
C MET A 154 4.65 -0.43 -11.45
N THR A 155 5.78 0.09 -10.98
CA THR A 155 7.00 0.23 -11.79
C THR A 155 7.58 -1.13 -12.13
N VAL A 156 7.66 -2.03 -11.15
CA VAL A 156 8.14 -3.41 -11.38
C VAL A 156 7.18 -4.18 -12.27
N ALA A 157 5.86 -4.04 -12.11
CA ALA A 157 4.89 -4.64 -13.02
C ALA A 157 5.12 -4.16 -14.47
N ALA A 158 5.32 -2.86 -14.68
CA ALA A 158 5.60 -2.31 -16.00
C ALA A 158 6.92 -2.83 -16.60
N GLU A 159 7.97 -2.98 -15.79
CA GLU A 159 9.24 -3.57 -16.19
C GLU A 159 9.07 -5.02 -16.67
N LEU A 160 8.23 -5.78 -15.98
CA LEU A 160 7.87 -7.16 -16.34
C LEU A 160 6.88 -7.25 -17.52
N GLY A 161 6.46 -6.12 -18.08
CA GLY A 161 5.49 -6.12 -19.16
C GLY A 161 4.04 -6.29 -18.73
N ILE A 162 3.73 -6.08 -17.47
CA ILE A 162 2.41 -6.27 -16.86
C ILE A 162 1.73 -4.92 -16.65
N ASP A 163 0.48 -4.83 -17.09
CA ASP A 163 -0.35 -3.65 -16.89
C ASP A 163 -0.87 -3.55 -15.46
N SER A 164 -1.05 -2.33 -14.98
CA SER A 164 -1.58 -2.07 -13.65
C SER A 164 -2.49 -0.84 -13.61
N CYS A 165 -3.30 -0.73 -12.56
CA CYS A 165 -4.16 0.42 -12.32
C CYS A 165 -4.21 0.76 -10.83
N PRO A 166 -3.71 1.94 -10.40
CA PRO A 166 -3.99 2.46 -9.08
C PRO A 166 -5.41 2.98 -9.00
N ILE A 167 -6.12 2.74 -7.90
CA ILE A 167 -7.54 3.01 -7.76
C ILE A 167 -7.82 3.75 -6.45
N GLU A 168 -8.40 4.94 -6.57
CA GLU A 168 -9.00 5.72 -5.47
C GLU A 168 -10.53 5.82 -5.59
N GLY A 169 -11.10 5.30 -6.67
CA GLY A 169 -12.52 5.35 -6.97
C GLY A 169 -13.37 4.43 -6.11
N PHE A 170 -13.41 4.65 -4.80
CA PHE A 170 -14.22 3.90 -3.84
C PHE A 170 -14.73 4.79 -2.70
N ASN A 171 -15.80 4.35 -2.03
CA ASN A 171 -16.24 4.96 -0.79
C ASN A 171 -15.48 4.33 0.39
N ARG A 172 -14.46 5.03 0.90
CA ARG A 172 -13.59 4.53 1.96
C ARG A 172 -14.36 4.02 3.18
N ALA A 173 -15.29 4.81 3.70
CA ALA A 173 -16.04 4.45 4.90
C ALA A 173 -16.86 3.15 4.70
N LYS A 174 -17.45 2.97 3.50
CA LYS A 174 -18.19 1.75 3.17
C LYS A 174 -17.28 0.53 3.01
N VAL A 175 -16.10 0.71 2.41
CA VAL A 175 -15.12 -0.37 2.26
C VAL A 175 -14.53 -0.77 3.61
N ASP A 176 -14.12 0.20 4.44
CA ASP A 176 -13.62 -0.04 5.79
C ASP A 176 -14.65 -0.82 6.61
N LYS A 177 -15.91 -0.37 6.61
CA LYS A 177 -17.00 -1.05 7.30
C LYS A 177 -17.22 -2.47 6.79
N TYR A 178 -17.28 -2.66 5.47
CA TYR A 178 -17.48 -3.98 4.86
C TYR A 178 -16.38 -4.97 5.26
N LEU A 179 -15.12 -4.55 5.17
CA LEU A 179 -13.98 -5.40 5.53
C LEU A 179 -13.96 -5.72 7.03
N ALA A 180 -14.36 -4.77 7.88
CA ALA A 180 -14.48 -4.98 9.33
C ALA A 180 -15.64 -5.94 9.67
N ASP A 181 -16.81 -5.75 9.08
CA ASP A 181 -17.98 -6.62 9.29
C ASP A 181 -17.72 -8.08 8.88
N LYS A 182 -16.91 -8.30 7.84
CA LYS A 182 -16.44 -9.62 7.40
C LYS A 182 -15.28 -10.17 8.24
N GLY A 183 -14.78 -9.42 9.23
CA GLY A 183 -13.65 -9.84 10.07
C GLY A 183 -12.29 -9.87 9.34
N ILE A 184 -12.18 -9.21 8.17
CA ILE A 184 -10.97 -9.21 7.33
C ILE A 184 -9.93 -8.22 7.88
N ILE A 185 -10.39 -7.10 8.43
CA ILE A 185 -9.54 -6.10 9.08
C ILE A 185 -10.01 -5.79 10.50
N ASP A 186 -9.08 -5.41 11.36
CA ASP A 186 -9.38 -4.74 12.62
C ASP A 186 -9.52 -3.23 12.34
N PRO A 187 -10.74 -2.66 12.45
CA PRO A 187 -10.98 -1.25 12.13
C PRO A 187 -10.29 -0.27 13.08
N ASN A 188 -9.82 -0.73 14.25
CA ASN A 188 -9.03 0.08 15.16
C ASN A 188 -7.56 0.17 14.74
N LYS A 189 -7.08 -0.78 13.93
CA LYS A 189 -5.68 -0.85 13.50
C LYS A 189 -5.46 -0.41 12.07
N PHE A 190 -6.44 -0.59 11.19
CA PHE A 190 -6.30 -0.35 9.76
C PHE A 190 -7.48 0.39 9.16
N GLY A 191 -7.21 1.10 8.09
CA GLY A 191 -8.18 1.64 7.14
C GLY A 191 -7.66 1.50 5.73
N VAL A 192 -8.56 1.53 4.76
CA VAL A 192 -8.20 1.46 3.34
C VAL A 192 -7.55 2.78 2.91
N SER A 193 -6.39 2.70 2.27
CA SER A 193 -5.70 3.85 1.69
C SER A 193 -5.92 3.92 0.18
N VAL A 194 -5.48 2.91 -0.55
CA VAL A 194 -5.53 2.85 -2.02
C VAL A 194 -5.65 1.40 -2.47
N MET A 195 -6.04 1.18 -3.72
CA MET A 195 -6.11 -0.16 -4.31
C MET A 195 -5.24 -0.24 -5.56
N LEU A 196 -4.83 -1.46 -5.92
CA LEU A 196 -4.04 -1.79 -7.09
C LEU A 196 -4.61 -3.02 -7.79
N ALA A 197 -4.74 -2.92 -9.10
CA ALA A 197 -5.08 -4.04 -9.97
C ALA A 197 -3.99 -4.24 -11.01
#